data_3cb1881aefe6ce064eb5966ce66af4d1
#
_entry.id   3cb1881aefe6ce064eb5966ce66af4d1
#
_cell.length_a   1.000
_cell.length_b   1.000
_cell.length_c   1.000
_cell.angle_alpha   90.00
_cell.angle_beta   90.00
_cell.angle_gamma   90.00
#
_symmetry.space_group_name_H-M   'P 1'
#
loop_
_entity.id
_entity.type
_entity.pdbx_description
1 polymer ?
#
loop_
_entity_poly.entity_id
_entity_poly.type
_entity_poly.pdbx_seq_one_letter_code
_entity_poly.pdbx_strand_id
1 'polypeptide(L)'
;MPLFRFLALAFFLSSFSISVDAQTPITVFNDVIFRTVATDTKGAVRIAHDSSNDRLLMLTLGGDIYEVDPTGSNQSGPRLYSVADHGLGYPAMGMTVATDGTIYLVGNDINSVPSSNMARVMRGVMDTGIRTWEVVASTEAFGRSATNYDHNFNEIVLSPDEQFLFVNSGSRTDHGEVQSNNGQFPFAREMPITSAIVKIPASATDLVLLNDEQFLADNGYLFADGTRNTFSMAFDANGILYGAENSGDRDDSEELNVLVEGGHYGFPWRIGGTDTPQQFPDYDPSTDLL
;
A
#
# COMPACT_ATOMS: atom_id res chain seq x y z
N MET A 1 39.14 -50.15 -31.42
CA MET A 1 38.02 -49.29 -31.15
C MET A 1 37.73 -49.38 -29.66
N PRO A 2 38.02 -48.34 -28.82
CA PRO A 2 37.66 -48.36 -27.43
C PRO A 2 36.32 -47.63 -27.23
N LEU A 3 35.42 -48.27 -26.48
CA LEU A 3 34.14 -47.74 -26.00
C LEU A 3 34.38 -46.67 -24.93
N PHE A 4 33.96 -45.44 -25.18
CA PHE A 4 33.85 -44.41 -24.16
C PHE A 4 32.54 -44.60 -23.38
N ARG A 5 32.65 -44.91 -22.09
CA ARG A 5 31.53 -44.87 -21.14
C ARG A 5 31.43 -43.46 -20.62
N PHE A 6 30.32 -42.77 -20.94
CA PHE A 6 29.94 -41.52 -20.28
C PHE A 6 29.36 -41.83 -18.89
N LEU A 7 30.06 -41.36 -17.88
CA LEU A 7 29.55 -41.36 -16.50
C LEU A 7 28.74 -40.06 -16.31
N ALA A 8 27.42 -40.14 -16.24
CA ALA A 8 26.57 -39.02 -15.90
C ALA A 8 26.61 -38.84 -14.38
N LEU A 9 27.21 -37.75 -13.92
CA LEU A 9 27.22 -37.33 -12.51
C LEU A 9 25.95 -36.54 -12.27
N ALA A 10 24.94 -37.13 -11.62
CA ALA A 10 23.75 -36.43 -11.18
C ALA A 10 24.08 -35.64 -9.90
N PHE A 11 24.13 -34.32 -10.00
CA PHE A 11 24.16 -33.43 -8.85
C PHE A 11 22.77 -33.37 -8.23
N PHE A 12 22.60 -33.99 -7.06
CA PHE A 12 21.45 -33.72 -6.20
C PHE A 12 21.68 -32.36 -5.52
N LEU A 13 21.00 -31.32 -5.99
CA LEU A 13 20.81 -30.09 -5.25
C LEU A 13 19.75 -30.33 -4.18
N SER A 14 20.20 -30.66 -2.96
CA SER A 14 19.35 -30.58 -1.81
C SER A 14 19.09 -29.11 -1.50
N SER A 15 17.89 -28.61 -1.82
CA SER A 15 17.40 -27.32 -1.35
C SER A 15 17.24 -27.39 0.18
N PHE A 16 18.20 -26.85 0.90
CA PHE A 16 18.01 -26.55 2.32
C PHE A 16 17.04 -25.37 2.41
N SER A 17 15.79 -25.65 2.70
CA SER A 17 14.85 -24.63 3.18
C SER A 17 15.28 -24.26 4.59
N ILE A 18 15.94 -23.13 4.75
CA ILE A 18 16.12 -22.53 6.08
C ILE A 18 14.76 -21.94 6.42
N SER A 19 14.02 -22.62 7.27
CA SER A 19 12.86 -21.99 7.94
C SER A 19 13.45 -21.02 8.96
N VAL A 20 13.36 -19.72 8.65
CA VAL A 20 13.57 -18.68 9.66
C VAL A 20 12.30 -18.70 10.48
N ASP A 21 12.33 -19.37 11.65
CA ASP A 21 11.28 -19.21 12.63
C ASP A 21 11.26 -17.75 13.06
N ALA A 22 10.16 -17.06 12.77
CA ALA A 22 9.95 -15.72 13.27
C ALA A 22 10.10 -15.73 14.79
N GLN A 23 11.03 -14.95 15.32
CA GLN A 23 11.21 -14.86 16.76
C GLN A 23 9.91 -14.38 17.41
N THR A 24 9.50 -15.04 18.48
CA THR A 24 8.37 -14.54 19.26
C THR A 24 8.69 -13.14 19.74
N PRO A 25 7.84 -12.14 19.45
CA PRO A 25 8.08 -10.78 19.88
C PRO A 25 8.26 -10.74 21.39
N ILE A 26 9.26 -10.00 21.87
CA ILE A 26 9.47 -9.75 23.30
C ILE A 26 9.18 -8.29 23.60
N THR A 27 8.64 -8.00 24.76
CA THR A 27 8.43 -6.64 25.24
C THR A 27 9.48 -6.27 26.30
N VAL A 28 9.92 -5.02 26.27
CA VAL A 28 10.71 -4.43 27.36
C VAL A 28 9.83 -3.79 28.43
N PHE A 29 8.52 -3.73 28.21
CA PHE A 29 7.54 -3.19 29.14
C PHE A 29 6.78 -4.33 29.83
N ASN A 30 6.73 -4.31 31.15
CA ASN A 30 6.11 -5.39 31.95
C ASN A 30 4.58 -5.41 31.86
N ASP A 31 3.97 -4.34 31.38
CA ASP A 31 2.52 -4.15 31.22
C ASP A 31 2.02 -4.42 29.78
N VAL A 32 2.95 -4.78 28.88
CA VAL A 32 2.63 -5.16 27.50
C VAL A 32 2.80 -6.66 27.31
N ILE A 33 1.78 -7.31 26.79
CA ILE A 33 1.78 -8.76 26.51
C ILE A 33 1.53 -8.96 25.01
N PHE A 34 2.40 -9.72 24.36
CA PHE A 34 2.17 -10.21 23.01
C PHE A 34 1.38 -11.50 23.04
N ARG A 35 0.28 -11.55 22.32
CA ARG A 35 -0.52 -12.75 22.15
C ARG A 35 -0.76 -12.99 20.65
N THR A 36 -0.45 -14.20 20.20
CA THR A 36 -0.81 -14.64 18.85
C THR A 36 -2.32 -14.84 18.78
N VAL A 37 -2.97 -14.17 17.84
CA VAL A 37 -4.42 -14.21 17.60
C VAL A 37 -4.74 -15.22 16.49
N ALA A 38 -3.99 -15.15 15.38
CA ALA A 38 -4.12 -16.09 14.28
C ALA A 38 -2.75 -16.37 13.65
N THR A 39 -2.55 -17.59 13.14
CA THR A 39 -1.33 -18.01 12.43
C THR A 39 -1.58 -18.22 10.92
N ASP A 40 -2.83 -18.49 10.53
CA ASP A 40 -3.24 -18.61 9.13
C ASP A 40 -3.65 -17.23 8.59
N THR A 41 -2.66 -16.49 8.09
CA THR A 41 -2.86 -15.10 7.63
C THR A 41 -3.34 -14.99 6.18
N LYS A 42 -3.36 -16.08 5.41
CA LYS A 42 -3.85 -16.12 4.01
C LYS A 42 -3.34 -15.01 3.10
N GLY A 43 -2.14 -14.49 3.36
CA GLY A 43 -1.61 -13.32 2.66
C GLY A 43 -2.28 -12.01 3.09
N ALA A 44 -2.54 -11.86 4.39
CA ALA A 44 -3.10 -10.65 4.98
C ALA A 44 -2.20 -9.44 4.73
N VAL A 45 -2.82 -8.32 4.39
CA VAL A 45 -2.17 -7.03 4.18
C VAL A 45 -2.67 -5.96 5.14
N ARG A 46 -3.91 -6.07 5.63
CA ARG A 46 -4.50 -5.12 6.57
C ARG A 46 -5.38 -5.80 7.60
N ILE A 47 -5.43 -5.19 8.77
CA ILE A 47 -6.39 -5.50 9.84
C ILE A 47 -7.11 -4.21 10.18
N ALA A 48 -8.44 -4.29 10.35
CA ALA A 48 -9.26 -3.17 10.81
C ALA A 48 -10.23 -3.63 11.90
N HIS A 49 -10.55 -2.75 12.82
CA HIS A 49 -11.56 -2.99 13.85
C HIS A 49 -12.93 -2.50 13.36
N ASP A 50 -13.88 -3.40 13.26
CA ASP A 50 -15.29 -3.09 13.04
C ASP A 50 -15.96 -2.90 14.42
N SER A 51 -15.99 -1.65 14.88
CA SER A 51 -16.56 -1.30 16.19
C SER A 51 -18.07 -1.50 16.27
N SER A 52 -18.76 -1.49 15.13
CA SER A 52 -20.22 -1.70 15.09
C SER A 52 -20.62 -3.14 15.44
N ASN A 53 -19.70 -4.09 15.22
CA ASN A 53 -19.91 -5.52 15.49
C ASN A 53 -18.88 -6.10 16.49
N ASP A 54 -18.03 -5.24 17.07
CA ASP A 54 -16.94 -5.61 17.99
C ASP A 54 -16.08 -6.78 17.49
N ARG A 55 -15.58 -6.66 16.26
CA ARG A 55 -14.78 -7.70 15.61
C ARG A 55 -13.57 -7.13 14.87
N LEU A 56 -12.58 -7.97 14.62
CA LEU A 56 -11.46 -7.68 13.75
C LEU A 56 -11.74 -8.23 12.35
N LEU A 57 -11.45 -7.43 11.35
CA LEU A 57 -11.47 -7.79 9.94
C LEU A 57 -10.05 -7.86 9.41
N MET A 58 -9.79 -8.80 8.52
CA MET A 58 -8.51 -9.02 7.87
C MET A 58 -8.70 -9.00 6.35
N LEU A 59 -8.04 -8.07 5.66
CA LEU A 59 -7.98 -8.01 4.22
C LEU A 59 -6.76 -8.79 3.72
N THR A 60 -6.94 -9.60 2.70
CA THR A 60 -5.84 -10.26 1.98
C THR A 60 -5.45 -9.51 0.73
N LEU A 61 -4.23 -9.73 0.25
CA LEU A 61 -3.73 -9.15 -1.00
C LEU A 61 -4.64 -9.48 -2.20
N GLY A 62 -5.28 -10.66 -2.17
CA GLY A 62 -6.24 -11.10 -3.19
C GLY A 62 -7.63 -10.46 -3.08
N GLY A 63 -7.88 -9.64 -2.07
CA GLY A 63 -9.16 -8.93 -1.87
C GLY A 63 -10.18 -9.68 -1.03
N ASP A 64 -9.88 -10.87 -0.52
CA ASP A 64 -10.79 -11.55 0.41
C ASP A 64 -10.76 -10.86 1.78
N ILE A 65 -11.92 -10.69 2.39
CA ILE A 65 -12.08 -10.16 3.76
C ILE A 65 -12.55 -11.28 4.69
N TYR A 66 -11.78 -11.52 5.73
CA TYR A 66 -12.06 -12.50 6.77
C TYR A 66 -12.36 -11.84 8.10
N GLU A 67 -13.20 -12.48 8.90
CA GLU A 67 -13.27 -12.17 10.32
C GLU A 67 -12.10 -12.84 11.04
N VAL A 68 -11.54 -12.16 12.04
CA VAL A 68 -10.48 -12.69 12.89
C VAL A 68 -11.02 -12.83 14.30
N ASP A 69 -10.96 -14.05 14.83
CA ASP A 69 -11.35 -14.30 16.22
C ASP A 69 -10.27 -13.76 17.18
N PRO A 70 -10.55 -12.68 17.95
CA PRO A 70 -9.57 -12.10 18.85
C PRO A 70 -9.29 -12.98 20.09
N THR A 71 -10.08 -14.03 20.32
CA THR A 71 -9.89 -14.93 21.47
C THR A 71 -8.75 -15.92 21.27
N GLY A 72 -8.23 -16.02 20.05
CA GLY A 72 -7.01 -16.79 19.77
C GLY A 72 -7.25 -18.26 19.46
N SER A 73 -8.25 -18.55 18.62
CA SER A 73 -8.44 -19.89 18.04
C SER A 73 -7.31 -20.30 17.10
N ASN A 74 -6.34 -19.41 16.84
CA ASN A 74 -5.22 -19.55 15.92
C ASN A 74 -5.64 -19.74 14.45
N GLN A 75 -6.88 -19.47 14.11
CA GLN A 75 -7.40 -19.58 12.74
C GLN A 75 -8.09 -18.26 12.32
N SER A 76 -8.00 -17.92 11.06
CA SER A 76 -8.88 -16.91 10.49
C SER A 76 -10.31 -17.47 10.54
N GLY A 77 -11.25 -16.61 10.90
CA GLY A 77 -12.68 -16.93 10.86
C GLY A 77 -13.21 -17.10 9.43
N PRO A 78 -14.53 -17.05 9.26
CA PRO A 78 -15.15 -17.19 7.95
C PRO A 78 -14.74 -16.02 7.03
N ARG A 79 -14.64 -16.33 5.72
CA ARG A 79 -14.58 -15.29 4.70
C ARG A 79 -15.94 -14.61 4.63
N LEU A 80 -15.93 -13.29 4.80
CA LEU A 80 -17.15 -12.48 4.77
C LEU A 80 -17.43 -11.94 3.38
N TYR A 81 -16.39 -11.45 2.68
CA TYR A 81 -16.49 -10.85 1.35
C TYR A 81 -15.30 -11.26 0.48
N SER A 82 -15.50 -11.18 -0.83
CA SER A 82 -14.52 -11.49 -1.85
C SER A 82 -14.52 -10.43 -2.95
N VAL A 83 -13.58 -10.52 -3.89
CA VAL A 83 -13.57 -9.68 -5.09
C VAL A 83 -14.88 -9.75 -5.87
N ALA A 84 -15.56 -10.89 -5.86
CA ALA A 84 -16.85 -11.03 -6.54
C ALA A 84 -17.96 -10.15 -5.92
N ASP A 85 -17.81 -9.80 -4.63
CA ASP A 85 -18.76 -8.95 -3.92
C ASP A 85 -18.46 -7.45 -4.14
N HIS A 86 -17.21 -7.03 -4.01
CA HIS A 86 -16.83 -5.61 -4.03
C HIS A 86 -16.15 -5.14 -5.33
N GLY A 87 -15.73 -6.04 -6.21
CA GLY A 87 -15.17 -5.68 -7.52
C GLY A 87 -13.82 -4.97 -7.49
N LEU A 88 -13.12 -4.97 -6.34
CA LEU A 88 -11.81 -4.33 -6.22
C LEU A 88 -10.77 -5.08 -7.04
N GLY A 89 -9.87 -4.34 -7.71
CA GLY A 89 -8.78 -4.93 -8.48
C GLY A 89 -7.65 -5.50 -7.61
N TYR A 90 -6.66 -6.07 -8.25
CA TYR A 90 -5.49 -6.67 -7.63
C TYR A 90 -4.23 -5.78 -7.84
N PRO A 91 -3.43 -5.57 -6.82
CA PRO A 91 -3.58 -6.01 -5.42
C PRO A 91 -4.55 -5.14 -4.62
N ALA A 92 -5.31 -5.76 -3.72
CA ALA A 92 -6.07 -5.06 -2.68
C ALA A 92 -5.13 -4.77 -1.52
N MET A 93 -5.05 -3.50 -1.07
CA MET A 93 -3.95 -3.08 -0.19
C MET A 93 -4.40 -2.38 1.10
N GLY A 94 -5.49 -1.64 1.10
CA GLY A 94 -5.93 -0.88 2.26
C GLY A 94 -7.39 -1.13 2.64
N MET A 95 -7.67 -1.02 3.94
CA MET A 95 -9.01 -1.18 4.51
C MET A 95 -9.16 -0.32 5.77
N THR A 96 -10.26 0.41 5.85
CA THR A 96 -10.72 1.09 7.07
C THR A 96 -12.22 0.88 7.27
N VAL A 97 -12.71 1.04 8.50
CA VAL A 97 -14.11 0.81 8.86
C VAL A 97 -14.63 1.99 9.63
N ALA A 98 -15.75 2.55 9.19
CA ALA A 98 -16.46 3.62 9.88
C ALA A 98 -17.21 3.10 11.13
N THR A 99 -17.63 4.04 11.98
CA THR A 99 -18.33 3.69 13.24
C THR A 99 -19.68 3.02 13.02
N ASP A 100 -20.32 3.25 11.86
CA ASP A 100 -21.57 2.59 11.45
C ASP A 100 -21.34 1.20 10.81
N GLY A 101 -20.09 0.75 10.70
CA GLY A 101 -19.71 -0.50 10.06
C GLY A 101 -19.54 -0.42 8.54
N THR A 102 -19.61 0.77 7.93
CA THR A 102 -19.25 0.96 6.52
C THR A 102 -17.78 0.63 6.31
N ILE A 103 -17.47 -0.23 5.34
CA ILE A 103 -16.10 -0.64 5.00
C ILE A 103 -15.63 0.15 3.78
N TYR A 104 -14.45 0.75 3.88
CA TYR A 104 -13.75 1.33 2.74
C TYR A 104 -12.52 0.50 2.40
N LEU A 105 -12.33 0.28 1.10
CA LEU A 105 -11.21 -0.49 0.56
C LEU A 105 -10.46 0.33 -0.48
N VAL A 106 -9.15 0.14 -0.58
CA VAL A 106 -8.37 0.61 -1.72
C VAL A 106 -7.59 -0.54 -2.35
N GLY A 107 -7.55 -0.54 -3.68
CA GLY A 107 -6.82 -1.52 -4.46
C GLY A 107 -6.46 -0.96 -5.83
N ASN A 108 -5.84 -1.80 -6.65
CA ASN A 108 -5.16 -1.41 -7.87
C ASN A 108 -5.60 -2.30 -9.02
N ASP A 109 -5.68 -1.75 -10.21
CA ASP A 109 -5.85 -2.47 -11.48
C ASP A 109 -4.56 -2.32 -12.29
N ILE A 110 -3.65 -3.27 -12.12
CA ILE A 110 -2.34 -3.24 -12.76
C ILE A 110 -2.42 -3.87 -14.15
N ASN A 111 -2.02 -3.10 -15.15
CA ASN A 111 -1.87 -3.57 -16.52
C ASN A 111 -0.40 -3.70 -16.90
N SER A 112 -0.08 -4.74 -17.66
CA SER A 112 1.28 -4.98 -18.14
C SER A 112 1.57 -4.33 -19.50
N VAL A 113 0.55 -4.08 -20.34
CA VAL A 113 0.70 -3.51 -21.69
C VAL A 113 -0.48 -2.58 -22.00
N PRO A 114 -0.27 -1.25 -22.04
CA PRO A 114 0.91 -0.54 -21.53
C PRO A 114 1.06 -0.73 -20.01
N SER A 115 2.28 -0.64 -19.51
CA SER A 115 2.53 -0.77 -18.07
C SER A 115 1.93 0.43 -17.33
N SER A 116 0.82 0.19 -16.65
CA SER A 116 0.07 1.23 -15.95
C SER A 116 -0.63 0.67 -14.71
N ASN A 117 -1.01 1.58 -13.82
CA ASN A 117 -1.89 1.28 -12.70
C ASN A 117 -3.09 2.22 -12.71
N MET A 118 -4.22 1.75 -12.22
CA MET A 118 -5.39 2.54 -11.90
C MET A 118 -5.85 2.14 -10.49
N ALA A 119 -5.87 3.07 -9.57
CA ALA A 119 -6.38 2.78 -8.23
C ALA A 119 -7.90 2.92 -8.19
N ARG A 120 -8.51 2.18 -7.26
CA ARG A 120 -9.95 2.25 -6.99
C ARG A 120 -10.22 2.22 -5.50
N VAL A 121 -11.11 3.10 -5.05
CA VAL A 121 -11.63 3.14 -3.68
C VAL A 121 -13.09 2.68 -3.71
N MET A 122 -13.38 1.67 -2.89
CA MET A 122 -14.73 1.09 -2.77
C MET A 122 -15.33 1.42 -1.41
N ARG A 123 -16.64 1.59 -1.35
CA ARG A 123 -17.43 1.74 -0.13
C ARG A 123 -18.46 0.63 -0.05
N GLY A 124 -18.45 -0.12 1.06
CA GLY A 124 -19.44 -1.16 1.35
C GLY A 124 -20.35 -0.74 2.47
N VAL A 125 -21.62 -0.49 2.18
CA VAL A 125 -22.64 -0.08 3.15
C VAL A 125 -23.55 -1.26 3.49
N MET A 126 -23.85 -1.44 4.77
CA MET A 126 -24.78 -2.46 5.23
C MET A 126 -26.20 -1.91 5.17
N ASP A 127 -27.06 -2.55 4.36
CA ASP A 127 -28.48 -2.26 4.32
C ASP A 127 -29.28 -3.54 4.51
N THR A 128 -30.17 -3.56 5.48
CA THR A 128 -31.10 -4.68 5.77
C THR A 128 -30.41 -6.06 5.84
N GLY A 129 -29.15 -6.08 6.31
CA GLY A 129 -28.37 -7.32 6.46
C GLY A 129 -27.59 -7.74 5.22
N ILE A 130 -27.65 -6.96 4.16
CA ILE A 130 -26.89 -7.17 2.92
C ILE A 130 -25.92 -6.00 2.76
N ARG A 131 -24.64 -6.30 2.48
CA ARG A 131 -23.66 -5.25 2.14
C ARG A 131 -23.68 -5.00 0.65
N THR A 132 -23.94 -3.75 0.29
CA THR A 132 -23.84 -3.26 -1.10
C THR A 132 -22.56 -2.49 -1.28
N TRP A 133 -21.93 -2.63 -2.44
CA TRP A 133 -20.64 -2.01 -2.74
C TRP A 133 -20.76 -1.05 -3.90
N GLU A 134 -20.08 0.09 -3.78
CA GLU A 134 -20.05 1.13 -4.81
C GLU A 134 -18.65 1.75 -4.91
N VAL A 135 -18.35 2.33 -6.07
CA VAL A 135 -17.10 3.06 -6.30
C VAL A 135 -17.22 4.44 -5.67
N VAL A 136 -16.32 4.77 -4.74
CA VAL A 136 -16.14 6.13 -4.20
C VAL A 136 -15.33 6.96 -5.17
N ALA A 137 -14.16 6.44 -5.55
CA ALA A 137 -13.25 7.10 -6.47
C ALA A 137 -12.42 6.08 -7.26
N SER A 138 -11.94 6.52 -8.41
CA SER A 138 -10.90 5.86 -9.18
C SER A 138 -9.90 6.89 -9.69
N THR A 139 -8.67 6.47 -9.99
CA THR A 139 -7.73 7.33 -10.72
C THR A 139 -7.88 7.13 -12.21
N GLU A 140 -7.43 8.09 -13.02
CA GLU A 140 -7.00 7.76 -14.37
C GLU A 140 -5.88 6.73 -14.32
N ALA A 141 -5.68 6.00 -15.41
CA ALA A 141 -4.53 5.13 -15.54
C ALA A 141 -3.25 5.95 -15.61
N PHE A 142 -2.28 5.66 -14.76
CA PHE A 142 -0.98 6.31 -14.72
C PHE A 142 0.15 5.33 -14.99
N GLY A 143 1.27 5.87 -15.54
CA GLY A 143 2.39 5.06 -15.99
C GLY A 143 3.23 4.49 -14.86
N ARG A 144 3.49 3.18 -14.91
CA ARG A 144 4.42 2.51 -14.02
C ARG A 144 5.85 2.59 -14.54
N SER A 145 6.84 2.40 -13.66
CA SER A 145 8.25 2.36 -14.02
C SER A 145 8.65 1.11 -14.80
N ALA A 146 7.89 0.03 -14.66
CA ALA A 146 8.20 -1.31 -15.10
C ALA A 146 9.39 -1.94 -14.35
N THR A 147 9.66 -1.49 -13.13
CA THR A 147 10.60 -2.10 -12.17
C THR A 147 9.83 -2.84 -11.07
N ASN A 148 10.56 -3.48 -10.16
CA ASN A 148 9.97 -4.11 -8.99
C ASN A 148 9.64 -3.11 -7.87
N TYR A 149 9.96 -1.83 -8.05
CA TYR A 149 9.87 -0.80 -7.02
C TYR A 149 8.65 0.11 -7.18
N ASP A 150 7.80 -0.12 -8.19
CA ASP A 150 6.52 0.58 -8.29
C ASP A 150 5.66 0.29 -7.05
N HIS A 151 5.47 1.29 -6.22
CA HIS A 151 4.51 1.21 -5.12
C HIS A 151 3.10 1.46 -5.65
N ASN A 152 2.13 1.05 -4.86
CA ASN A 152 0.73 1.10 -5.24
C ASN A 152 -0.02 2.03 -4.29
N PHE A 153 -1.29 2.27 -4.57
CA PHE A 153 -2.22 2.77 -3.58
C PHE A 153 -2.40 1.68 -2.53
N ASN A 154 -2.00 1.94 -1.26
CA ASN A 154 -1.81 0.86 -0.30
C ASN A 154 -2.37 1.11 1.10
N GLU A 155 -2.69 2.34 1.46
CA GLU A 155 -3.29 2.65 2.76
C GLU A 155 -4.50 3.55 2.57
N ILE A 156 -5.50 3.37 3.42
CA ILE A 156 -6.68 4.21 3.50
C ILE A 156 -7.09 4.37 4.95
N VAL A 157 -7.27 5.61 5.38
CA VAL A 157 -7.80 5.94 6.71
C VAL A 157 -8.94 6.94 6.60
N LEU A 158 -9.91 6.80 7.49
CA LEU A 158 -11.04 7.70 7.60
C LEU A 158 -10.70 8.83 8.59
N SER A 159 -11.06 10.08 8.27
CA SER A 159 -10.92 11.19 9.22
C SER A 159 -11.74 10.95 10.49
N PRO A 160 -11.37 11.55 11.64
CA PRO A 160 -12.12 11.35 12.90
C PRO A 160 -13.58 11.78 12.85
N ASP A 161 -13.92 12.72 11.96
CA ASP A 161 -15.30 13.16 11.70
C ASP A 161 -16.00 12.36 10.60
N GLU A 162 -15.31 11.36 10.04
CA GLU A 162 -15.77 10.48 8.98
C GLU A 162 -16.16 11.18 7.67
N GLN A 163 -15.70 12.43 7.46
CA GLN A 163 -16.05 13.18 6.25
C GLN A 163 -15.08 12.93 5.10
N PHE A 164 -13.84 12.51 5.38
CA PHE A 164 -12.80 12.35 4.38
C PHE A 164 -12.06 11.03 4.52
N LEU A 165 -11.65 10.50 3.38
CA LEU A 165 -10.70 9.40 3.25
C LEU A 165 -9.33 9.97 2.88
N PHE A 166 -8.29 9.54 3.58
CA PHE A 166 -6.89 9.81 3.24
C PHE A 166 -6.29 8.53 2.68
N VAL A 167 -5.76 8.61 1.48
CA VAL A 167 -5.27 7.44 0.74
C VAL A 167 -3.83 7.68 0.33
N ASN A 168 -2.93 6.77 0.71
CA ASN A 168 -1.55 6.82 0.26
C ASN A 168 -1.42 6.29 -1.16
N SER A 169 -0.76 7.07 -2.01
CA SER A 169 -0.22 6.65 -3.28
C SER A 169 1.30 6.60 -3.17
N GLY A 170 1.86 5.41 -3.11
CA GLY A 170 3.30 5.25 -3.01
C GLY A 170 4.03 5.68 -4.28
N SER A 171 5.36 5.84 -4.18
CA SER A 171 6.20 6.29 -5.26
C SER A 171 6.23 5.31 -6.43
N ARG A 172 6.46 5.85 -7.61
CA ARG A 172 6.69 5.08 -8.84
C ARG A 172 8.08 4.46 -8.88
N THR A 173 9.02 5.01 -8.13
CA THR A 173 10.44 4.64 -8.15
C THR A 173 10.94 4.31 -6.76
N ASP A 174 12.11 3.69 -6.66
CA ASP A 174 12.70 3.33 -5.38
C ASP A 174 13.23 4.57 -4.63
N HIS A 175 14.01 5.40 -5.33
CA HIS A 175 14.69 6.55 -4.74
C HIS A 175 14.58 7.81 -5.62
N GLY A 176 13.56 7.89 -6.46
CA GLY A 176 13.32 9.02 -7.35
C GLY A 176 14.19 9.04 -8.61
N GLU A 177 14.75 7.92 -8.99
CA GLU A 177 15.50 7.75 -10.23
C GLU A 177 14.60 7.95 -11.46
N VAL A 178 15.21 8.25 -12.60
CA VAL A 178 14.46 8.37 -13.86
C VAL A 178 14.16 6.99 -14.43
N GLN A 179 12.87 6.66 -14.54
CA GLN A 179 12.40 5.41 -15.10
C GLN A 179 11.49 5.68 -16.30
N SER A 180 12.06 5.59 -17.49
CA SER A 180 11.34 5.91 -18.73
C SER A 180 10.35 4.83 -19.18
N ASN A 181 10.38 3.64 -18.61
CA ASN A 181 9.62 2.48 -19.06
C ASN A 181 9.75 2.27 -20.58
N ASN A 182 10.97 1.99 -21.03
CA ASN A 182 11.31 1.80 -22.45
C ASN A 182 10.96 3.03 -23.32
N GLY A 183 11.10 4.24 -22.78
CA GLY A 183 10.84 5.49 -23.46
C GLY A 183 9.37 5.89 -23.53
N GLN A 184 8.48 5.15 -22.90
CA GLN A 184 7.05 5.50 -22.84
C GLN A 184 6.81 6.77 -21.99
N PHE A 185 7.61 6.96 -20.95
CA PHE A 185 7.57 8.11 -20.05
C PHE A 185 8.97 8.73 -19.93
N PRO A 186 9.48 9.39 -20.97
CA PRO A 186 10.83 9.93 -20.98
C PRO A 186 11.01 10.95 -19.84
N PHE A 187 12.12 10.81 -19.12
CA PHE A 187 12.50 11.67 -17.99
C PHE A 187 11.58 11.61 -16.76
N ALA A 188 10.59 10.70 -16.72
CA ALA A 188 9.69 10.62 -15.59
C ALA A 188 10.37 9.97 -14.38
N ARG A 189 10.28 10.64 -13.23
CA ARG A 189 10.56 10.10 -11.90
C ARG A 189 9.26 9.62 -11.28
N GLU A 190 8.41 10.55 -10.96
CA GLU A 190 7.08 10.32 -10.40
C GLU A 190 5.98 10.76 -11.38
N MET A 191 4.77 10.35 -11.12
CA MET A 191 3.57 10.85 -11.79
C MET A 191 2.86 11.83 -10.85
N PRO A 192 2.04 12.76 -11.35
CA PRO A 192 1.30 13.72 -10.51
C PRO A 192 0.52 13.10 -9.35
N ILE A 193 0.09 11.85 -9.50
CA ILE A 193 -0.71 11.14 -8.51
C ILE A 193 0.09 10.15 -7.65
N THR A 194 1.40 10.00 -7.88
CA THR A 194 2.28 9.13 -7.07
C THR A 194 3.06 9.95 -6.02
N SER A 195 3.67 9.29 -5.05
CA SER A 195 4.39 9.96 -3.95
C SER A 195 3.53 10.97 -3.18
N ALA A 196 2.25 10.64 -2.96
CA ALA A 196 1.26 11.57 -2.46
C ALA A 196 0.26 10.93 -1.49
N ILE A 197 -0.28 11.76 -0.62
CA ILE A 197 -1.48 11.44 0.15
C ILE A 197 -2.65 12.19 -0.50
N VAL A 198 -3.63 11.46 -0.99
CA VAL A 198 -4.85 12.07 -1.55
C VAL A 198 -5.95 12.10 -0.50
N LYS A 199 -6.74 13.18 -0.51
CA LYS A 199 -7.88 13.43 0.38
C LYS A 199 -9.16 13.42 -0.45
N ILE A 200 -10.07 12.52 -0.13
CA ILE A 200 -11.29 12.28 -0.91
C ILE A 200 -12.50 12.43 0.02
N PRO A 201 -13.59 13.12 -0.38
CA PRO A 201 -14.83 13.08 0.40
C PRO A 201 -15.32 11.64 0.58
N ALA A 202 -15.57 11.21 1.81
CA ALA A 202 -16.04 9.83 2.08
C ALA A 202 -17.41 9.54 1.45
N SER A 203 -18.19 10.60 1.18
CA SER A 203 -19.50 10.54 0.51
C SER A 203 -19.41 10.59 -1.03
N ALA A 204 -18.22 10.71 -1.62
CA ALA A 204 -18.08 10.74 -3.08
C ALA A 204 -18.63 9.45 -3.73
N THR A 205 -19.03 9.56 -4.98
CA THR A 205 -19.48 8.44 -5.82
C THR A 205 -18.94 8.65 -7.23
N ASP A 206 -18.31 7.63 -7.77
CA ASP A 206 -17.71 7.61 -9.11
C ASP A 206 -16.77 8.82 -9.40
N LEU A 207 -16.11 9.33 -8.36
CA LEU A 207 -15.13 10.41 -8.52
C LEU A 207 -13.93 9.91 -9.33
N VAL A 208 -13.53 10.66 -10.36
CA VAL A 208 -12.31 10.37 -11.12
C VAL A 208 -11.21 11.35 -10.74
N LEU A 209 -10.12 10.84 -10.18
CA LEU A 209 -8.91 11.60 -9.88
C LEU A 209 -8.03 11.59 -11.14
N LEU A 210 -7.85 12.76 -11.75
CA LEU A 210 -6.98 12.90 -12.90
C LEU A 210 -5.50 12.80 -12.48
N ASN A 211 -4.68 12.23 -13.33
CA ASN A 211 -3.23 12.23 -13.16
C ASN A 211 -2.62 13.59 -13.58
N ASP A 212 -3.07 14.63 -12.91
CA ASP A 212 -2.76 16.04 -13.18
C ASP A 212 -2.62 16.79 -11.86
N GLU A 213 -1.42 17.33 -11.60
CA GLU A 213 -1.08 17.99 -10.34
C GLU A 213 -1.98 19.22 -10.07
N GLN A 214 -2.21 20.04 -11.09
CA GLN A 214 -3.05 21.24 -10.94
C GLN A 214 -4.50 20.86 -10.62
N PHE A 215 -5.03 19.84 -11.29
CA PHE A 215 -6.36 19.32 -10.98
C PHE A 215 -6.47 18.84 -9.53
N LEU A 216 -5.48 18.05 -9.08
CA LEU A 216 -5.48 17.51 -7.72
C LEU A 216 -5.41 18.65 -6.67
N ALA A 217 -4.56 19.65 -6.91
CA ALA A 217 -4.40 20.80 -6.03
C ALA A 217 -5.66 21.70 -6.02
N ASP A 218 -6.17 22.09 -7.18
CA ASP A 218 -7.31 23.02 -7.32
C ASP A 218 -8.60 22.46 -6.70
N ASN A 219 -8.75 21.13 -6.68
CA ASN A 219 -9.90 20.46 -6.10
C ASN A 219 -9.69 20.03 -4.63
N GLY A 220 -8.50 20.29 -4.06
CA GLY A 220 -8.17 19.92 -2.69
C GLY A 220 -8.01 18.41 -2.49
N TYR A 221 -7.73 17.66 -3.57
CA TYR A 221 -7.49 16.22 -3.50
C TYR A 221 -6.05 15.89 -3.15
N LEU A 222 -5.08 16.76 -3.46
CA LEU A 222 -3.70 16.62 -3.01
C LEU A 222 -3.59 17.13 -1.58
N PHE A 223 -3.53 16.22 -0.61
CA PHE A 223 -3.36 16.60 0.80
C PHE A 223 -1.90 16.89 1.13
N ALA A 224 -1.00 15.99 0.71
CA ALA A 224 0.43 16.10 0.92
C ALA A 224 1.17 15.35 -0.17
N ASP A 225 2.43 15.69 -0.41
CA ASP A 225 3.28 15.04 -1.39
C ASP A 225 4.72 14.85 -0.92
N GLY A 226 5.56 14.31 -1.80
CA GLY A 226 6.96 14.05 -1.46
C GLY A 226 7.13 12.95 -0.42
N THR A 227 6.17 12.07 -0.27
CA THR A 227 6.28 10.82 0.48
C THR A 227 6.76 9.71 -0.46
N ARG A 228 7.61 8.78 0.04
CA ARG A 228 8.00 7.64 -0.78
C ARG A 228 6.95 6.54 -0.75
N ASN A 229 6.66 6.03 0.41
CA ASN A 229 5.65 5.00 0.57
C ASN A 229 5.16 4.98 2.02
N THR A 230 4.21 5.84 2.32
CA THR A 230 3.54 5.91 3.62
C THR A 230 2.64 4.68 3.79
N PHE A 231 3.25 3.56 4.15
CA PHE A 231 2.59 2.25 4.16
C PHE A 231 1.52 2.12 5.24
N SER A 232 1.57 2.95 6.27
CA SER A 232 0.55 3.00 7.31
C SER A 232 0.29 4.41 7.79
N MET A 233 -0.98 4.75 8.00
CA MET A 233 -1.41 6.04 8.54
C MET A 233 -2.36 5.83 9.72
N ALA A 234 -2.35 6.78 10.65
CA ALA A 234 -3.30 6.81 11.75
C ALA A 234 -3.52 8.23 12.26
N PHE A 235 -4.75 8.54 12.65
CA PHE A 235 -5.05 9.72 13.43
C PHE A 235 -4.83 9.46 14.93
N ASP A 236 -4.23 10.43 15.62
CA ASP A 236 -4.24 10.40 17.09
C ASP A 236 -5.56 10.93 17.66
N ALA A 237 -5.68 10.90 19.00
CA ALA A 237 -6.87 11.38 19.69
C ALA A 237 -7.13 12.89 19.56
N ASN A 238 -6.17 13.66 19.06
CA ASN A 238 -6.29 15.10 18.80
C ASN A 238 -6.62 15.39 17.33
N GLY A 239 -6.75 14.36 16.50
CA GLY A 239 -7.00 14.49 15.07
C GLY A 239 -5.75 14.82 14.24
N ILE A 240 -4.56 14.55 14.78
CA ILE A 240 -3.28 14.69 14.04
C ILE A 240 -3.04 13.40 13.26
N LEU A 241 -2.81 13.54 11.94
CA LEU A 241 -2.49 12.41 11.08
C LEU A 241 -1.00 12.13 11.10
N TYR A 242 -0.64 10.88 11.38
CA TYR A 242 0.72 10.36 11.30
C TYR A 242 0.83 9.37 10.15
N GLY A 243 1.99 9.36 9.50
CA GLY A 243 2.33 8.40 8.45
C GLY A 243 3.66 7.72 8.76
N ALA A 244 3.68 6.40 8.71
CA ALA A 244 4.89 5.60 8.79
C ALA A 244 5.34 5.22 7.38
N GLU A 245 6.54 5.64 7.01
CA GLU A 245 7.06 5.54 5.66
C GLU A 245 8.27 4.62 5.62
N ASN A 246 8.27 3.67 4.69
CA ASN A 246 9.46 2.87 4.46
C ASN A 246 10.42 3.52 3.47
N SER A 247 11.71 3.41 3.82
CA SER A 247 12.84 3.87 3.01
C SER A 247 13.02 3.02 1.74
N GLY A 248 13.89 3.48 0.84
CA GLY A 248 14.27 2.78 -0.37
C GLY A 248 15.17 1.57 -0.12
N ASP A 249 15.56 0.88 -1.19
CA ASP A 249 16.55 -0.19 -1.16
C ASP A 249 17.97 0.39 -0.95
N ARG A 250 18.09 1.16 0.12
CA ARG A 250 19.28 1.85 0.60
C ARG A 250 19.31 1.78 2.13
N ASP A 251 20.48 2.00 2.70
CA ASP A 251 20.69 1.99 4.16
C ASP A 251 20.25 3.34 4.80
N ASP A 252 19.07 3.83 4.42
CA ASP A 252 18.47 5.04 4.96
C ASP A 252 17.46 4.70 6.09
N SER A 253 17.26 5.65 6.99
CA SER A 253 16.25 5.51 8.04
C SER A 253 14.84 5.64 7.46
N GLU A 254 13.92 4.84 7.98
CA GLU A 254 12.48 5.03 7.77
C GLU A 254 12.00 6.29 8.51
N GLU A 255 10.86 6.82 8.09
CA GLU A 255 10.31 8.05 8.63
C GLU A 255 8.98 7.82 9.34
N LEU A 256 8.77 8.58 10.42
CA LEU A 256 7.46 8.77 11.02
C LEU A 256 7.11 10.26 10.90
N ASN A 257 6.22 10.58 9.99
CA ASN A 257 5.85 11.93 9.62
C ASN A 257 4.53 12.36 10.29
N VAL A 258 4.48 13.63 10.74
CA VAL A 258 3.21 14.31 11.00
C VAL A 258 2.71 14.87 9.68
N LEU A 259 1.65 14.30 9.13
CA LEU A 259 1.11 14.67 7.82
C LEU A 259 0.18 15.88 7.95
N VAL A 260 0.49 16.94 7.21
CA VAL A 260 -0.29 18.19 7.21
C VAL A 260 -0.68 18.59 5.78
N GLU A 261 -1.81 19.27 5.65
CA GLU A 261 -2.30 19.74 4.35
C GLU A 261 -1.30 20.72 3.71
N GLY A 262 -0.95 20.47 2.44
CA GLY A 262 0.07 21.22 1.71
C GLY A 262 1.51 20.91 2.10
N GLY A 263 1.73 19.88 2.95
CA GLY A 263 3.08 19.44 3.33
C GLY A 263 3.79 18.71 2.20
N HIS A 264 5.11 18.98 2.03
CA HIS A 264 6.00 18.22 1.16
C HIS A 264 7.08 17.56 2.00
N TYR A 265 7.22 16.22 1.90
CA TYR A 265 8.04 15.40 2.82
C TYR A 265 9.42 15.03 2.28
N GLY A 266 9.78 15.56 1.12
CA GLY A 266 11.16 15.57 0.63
C GLY A 266 11.44 14.61 -0.52
N PHE A 267 10.77 13.46 -0.61
CA PHE A 267 10.99 12.53 -1.72
C PHE A 267 10.64 13.17 -3.07
N PRO A 268 11.40 12.97 -4.16
CA PRO A 268 12.55 12.07 -4.28
C PRO A 268 13.91 12.67 -3.87
N TRP A 269 13.95 13.88 -3.38
CA TRP A 269 15.19 14.62 -3.12
C TRP A 269 15.82 14.30 -1.76
N ARG A 270 15.00 13.88 -0.80
CA ARG A 270 15.39 13.53 0.55
C ARG A 270 14.56 12.35 1.06
N ILE A 271 15.19 11.52 1.90
CA ILE A 271 14.53 10.46 2.66
C ILE A 271 15.34 10.16 3.92
N GLY A 272 14.68 9.81 5.03
CA GLY A 272 15.35 9.50 6.30
C GLY A 272 16.20 10.64 6.85
N GLY A 273 15.94 11.89 6.43
CA GLY A 273 16.74 13.07 6.81
C GLY A 273 18.01 13.25 5.99
N THR A 274 18.29 12.40 5.01
CA THR A 274 19.45 12.45 4.13
C THR A 274 19.08 12.90 2.72
N ASP A 275 20.06 13.48 2.00
CA ASP A 275 19.90 13.86 0.61
C ASP A 275 20.04 12.63 -0.29
N THR A 276 19.12 12.47 -1.23
CA THR A 276 19.21 11.42 -2.26
C THR A 276 20.16 11.86 -3.38
N PRO A 277 20.73 10.92 -4.15
CA PRO A 277 21.62 11.24 -5.28
C PRO A 277 21.04 12.24 -6.27
N GLN A 278 19.73 12.27 -6.43
CA GLN A 278 19.01 13.15 -7.37
C GLN A 278 19.22 14.64 -7.08
N GLN A 279 19.61 15.01 -5.87
CA GLN A 279 19.93 16.40 -5.52
C GLN A 279 21.26 16.89 -6.07
N PHE A 280 22.18 16.00 -6.36
CA PHE A 280 23.54 16.39 -6.73
C PHE A 280 23.61 16.82 -8.21
N PRO A 281 24.35 17.92 -8.52
CA PRO A 281 24.42 18.44 -9.90
C PRO A 281 25.07 17.50 -10.91
N ASP A 282 25.86 16.55 -10.45
CA ASP A 282 26.56 15.56 -11.24
C ASP A 282 25.82 14.20 -11.32
N TYR A 283 24.61 14.13 -10.79
CA TYR A 283 23.78 12.93 -10.89
C TYR A 283 23.45 12.59 -12.34
N ASP A 284 23.85 11.39 -12.74
CA ASP A 284 23.56 10.83 -14.07
C ASP A 284 22.57 9.65 -13.94
N PRO A 285 21.30 9.85 -14.33
CA PRO A 285 20.29 8.80 -14.22
C PRO A 285 20.61 7.54 -15.04
N SER A 286 21.48 7.64 -16.04
CA SER A 286 21.87 6.49 -16.86
C SER A 286 22.79 5.52 -16.13
N THR A 287 23.39 5.96 -15.03
CA THR A 287 24.29 5.15 -14.19
C THR A 287 23.62 4.64 -12.92
N ASP A 288 22.36 5.03 -12.70
CA ASP A 288 21.60 4.63 -11.54
C ASP A 288 21.21 3.14 -11.66
N LEU A 289 21.79 2.33 -10.80
CA LEU A 289 21.56 0.89 -10.77
C LEU A 289 20.52 0.58 -9.70
N LEU A 290 19.44 -0.07 -10.10
CA LEU A 290 18.42 -0.64 -9.24
C LEU A 290 18.66 -2.13 -9.01
#